data_0513a7d768f3c472bc5c64917e01a3f4
#
_entry.id   0513a7d768f3c472bc5c64917e01a3f4
#
_cell.length_a   1.000
_cell.length_b   1.000
_cell.length_c   1.000
_cell.angle_alpha   90.00
_cell.angle_beta   90.00
_cell.angle_gamma   90.00
#
_symmetry.space_group_name_H-M   'P 1'
#
loop_
_entity.id
_entity.type
_entity.pdbx_description
1 polymer ?
#
loop_
_entity_poly.entity_id
_entity_poly.type
_entity_poly.pdbx_seq_one_letter_code
_entity_poly.pdbx_strand_id
1 'polypeptide(L)'
;MEPVLKTGDAASVRGFESHPYRHSAGHRPGFLCLLEGIMTKQELAEMVTKAKLWAIEAHAGQKDKAGKDYFEAHVSVVAKEVKGDPVAEAAAFLHDTVEDTTLTMEDIRAAFPKEVADAVEALTRKKGMSYAEYLWHIQQNHTAIKVKLSDLRNNMDLSRLPHEPTKKDLARTKKYSRAYAMLSGIHDTPYSISEVNPYALYDYLLSTSWEKTEKQKKNSEVVVLKAPADSLTISVPIDMTLPDYETMMGEAVTRLCVHEDAPRPDVLDTIIHWKPLPKEQ
;
A
#
# COMPACT_ATOMS: atom_id res chain seq x y z
N MET A 1 18.35 75.90 3.99
CA MET A 1 17.13 75.92 3.15
C MET A 1 16.88 74.47 2.76
N GLU A 2 16.06 73.78 3.51
CA GLU A 2 15.46 72.49 3.10
C GLU A 2 14.33 72.76 2.12
N PRO A 3 14.03 71.73 1.28
CA PRO A 3 12.63 71.45 1.04
C PRO A 3 12.27 70.01 1.39
N VAL A 4 11.19 69.97 2.11
CA VAL A 4 10.29 68.91 2.47
C VAL A 4 9.92 68.04 1.26
N LEU A 5 10.13 66.72 1.34
CA LEU A 5 9.56 65.76 0.43
C LEU A 5 8.42 65.02 1.10
N LYS A 6 7.26 65.05 0.41
CA LYS A 6 5.98 64.50 0.79
C LYS A 6 6.02 62.98 0.82
N THR A 7 5.37 62.43 1.84
CA THR A 7 4.97 61.03 2.02
C THR A 7 4.12 60.55 0.87
N GLY A 8 4.54 59.47 0.23
CA GLY A 8 3.78 58.68 -0.73
C GLY A 8 3.37 57.34 -0.11
N ASP A 9 2.12 57.00 -0.35
CA ASP A 9 1.38 55.91 0.27
C ASP A 9 2.05 54.54 0.21
N ALA A 10 2.16 53.89 1.37
CA ALA A 10 2.46 52.49 1.53
C ALA A 10 1.24 51.66 1.09
N ALA A 11 1.35 51.01 -0.05
CA ALA A 11 0.42 49.96 -0.48
C ALA A 11 0.47 48.78 0.52
N SER A 12 -0.67 48.61 1.19
CA SER A 12 -0.95 47.48 2.09
C SER A 12 -0.72 46.13 1.39
N VAL A 13 0.37 45.47 1.74
CA VAL A 13 0.54 44.04 1.47
C VAL A 13 -0.37 43.31 2.46
N ARG A 14 -1.48 42.78 1.96
CA ARG A 14 -2.37 41.93 2.75
C ARG A 14 -1.58 40.72 3.20
N GLY A 15 -1.39 40.62 4.50
CA GLY A 15 -0.82 39.47 5.16
C GLY A 15 -1.63 38.22 4.83
N PHE A 16 -0.93 37.22 4.40
CA PHE A 16 -1.42 35.83 4.31
C PHE A 16 -1.64 35.38 5.75
N GLU A 17 -2.88 35.48 6.26
CA GLU A 17 -3.25 34.81 7.50
C GLU A 17 -3.15 33.30 7.28
N SER A 18 -2.13 32.73 7.86
CA SER A 18 -2.03 31.28 8.05
C SER A 18 -3.17 30.83 8.97
N HIS A 19 -4.23 30.31 8.38
CA HIS A 19 -5.27 29.63 9.14
C HIS A 19 -4.61 28.43 9.82
N PRO A 20 -4.73 28.29 11.15
CA PRO A 20 -4.32 27.07 11.82
C PRO A 20 -5.22 25.96 11.34
N TYR A 21 -4.66 25.05 10.56
CA TYR A 21 -5.28 23.78 10.20
C TYR A 21 -5.59 23.06 11.51
N ARG A 22 -6.83 23.15 11.97
CA ARG A 22 -7.33 22.28 13.04
C ARG A 22 -7.21 20.88 12.50
N HIS A 23 -6.24 20.12 12.99
CA HIS A 23 -6.29 18.67 13.00
C HIS A 23 -7.56 18.25 13.76
N SER A 24 -8.69 18.24 13.07
CA SER A 24 -9.72 17.30 13.43
C SER A 24 -9.18 15.94 12.95
N ALA A 25 -8.41 15.30 13.81
CA ALA A 25 -8.25 13.87 13.79
C ALA A 25 -9.64 13.28 13.99
N GLY A 26 -10.44 13.32 12.92
CA GLY A 26 -11.58 12.45 12.76
C GLY A 26 -11.01 11.05 12.63
N HIS A 27 -10.71 10.45 13.78
CA HIS A 27 -10.70 9.02 13.91
C HIS A 27 -12.05 8.56 13.33
N ARG A 28 -12.07 8.14 12.07
CA ARG A 28 -13.11 7.23 11.63
C ARG A 28 -12.93 6.04 12.55
N PRO A 29 -13.95 5.68 13.35
CA PRO A 29 -13.84 4.50 14.20
C PRO A 29 -13.51 3.35 13.24
N GLY A 30 -12.28 2.86 13.34
CA GLY A 30 -11.81 1.78 12.52
C GLY A 30 -12.69 0.55 12.78
N PHE A 31 -12.60 -0.43 11.91
CA PHE A 31 -13.27 -1.75 11.97
C PHE A 31 -13.25 -2.40 13.37
N LEU A 32 -12.27 -2.06 14.20
CA LEU A 32 -12.20 -2.43 15.62
C LEU A 32 -13.49 -2.07 16.39
N CYS A 33 -14.09 -0.90 16.09
CA CYS A 33 -15.32 -0.44 16.75
C CYS A 33 -16.54 -1.31 16.39
N LEU A 34 -16.54 -1.99 15.26
CA LEU A 34 -17.64 -2.90 14.86
C LEU A 34 -17.57 -4.23 15.62
N LEU A 35 -16.39 -4.83 15.79
CA LEU A 35 -16.23 -6.06 16.55
C LEU A 35 -16.30 -5.85 18.07
N GLU A 36 -15.80 -4.72 18.59
CA GLU A 36 -15.96 -4.34 20.00
C GLU A 36 -17.43 -4.12 20.41
N GLY A 37 -18.33 -3.86 19.43
CA GLY A 37 -19.78 -3.84 19.66
C GLY A 37 -20.46 -5.21 19.57
N ILE A 38 -19.79 -6.22 19.00
CA ILE A 38 -20.33 -7.56 18.72
C ILE A 38 -19.67 -8.62 19.62
N MET A 39 -18.38 -8.48 19.93
CA MET A 39 -17.59 -9.40 20.74
C MET A 39 -17.10 -8.74 22.03
N THR A 40 -17.11 -9.52 23.11
CA THR A 40 -16.54 -9.09 24.39
C THR A 40 -15.00 -9.07 24.32
N LYS A 41 -14.35 -8.36 25.25
CA LYS A 41 -12.88 -8.36 25.37
C LYS A 41 -12.31 -9.78 25.56
N GLN A 42 -13.05 -10.65 26.24
CA GLN A 42 -12.64 -12.04 26.43
C GLN A 42 -12.69 -12.81 25.12
N GLU A 43 -13.76 -12.71 24.34
CA GLU A 43 -13.89 -13.37 23.03
C GLU A 43 -12.82 -12.89 22.03
N LEU A 44 -12.48 -11.59 22.06
CA LEU A 44 -11.37 -11.05 21.25
C LEU A 44 -10.01 -11.64 21.67
N ALA A 45 -9.76 -11.78 22.98
CA ALA A 45 -8.53 -12.39 23.47
C ALA A 45 -8.45 -13.90 23.15
N GLU A 46 -9.56 -14.61 23.21
CA GLU A 46 -9.68 -16.02 22.83
C GLU A 46 -9.43 -16.19 21.31
N MET A 47 -9.97 -15.31 20.48
CA MET A 47 -9.72 -15.28 19.03
C MET A 47 -8.23 -15.11 18.72
N VAL A 48 -7.55 -14.15 19.34
CA VAL A 48 -6.10 -13.93 19.17
C VAL A 48 -5.30 -15.16 19.63
N THR A 49 -5.67 -15.73 20.78
CA THR A 49 -5.03 -16.95 21.31
C THR A 49 -5.19 -18.12 20.34
N LYS A 50 -6.39 -18.32 19.79
CA LYS A 50 -6.67 -19.33 18.77
C LYS A 50 -5.81 -19.14 17.52
N ALA A 51 -5.72 -17.91 16.99
CA ALA A 51 -4.90 -17.58 15.82
C ALA A 51 -3.42 -17.90 16.08
N LYS A 52 -2.92 -17.53 17.26
CA LYS A 52 -1.55 -17.85 17.69
C LYS A 52 -1.28 -19.37 17.72
N LEU A 53 -2.18 -20.15 18.30
CA LEU A 53 -2.02 -21.62 18.38
C LEU A 53 -2.05 -22.26 17.00
N TRP A 54 -2.92 -21.81 16.11
CA TRP A 54 -2.97 -22.27 14.72
C TRP A 54 -1.68 -21.97 13.98
N ALA A 55 -1.10 -20.76 14.16
CA ALA A 55 0.16 -20.41 13.54
C ALA A 55 1.33 -21.26 14.06
N ILE A 56 1.40 -21.52 15.38
CA ILE A 56 2.42 -22.40 15.98
C ILE A 56 2.35 -23.80 15.38
N GLU A 57 1.15 -24.36 15.29
CA GLU A 57 0.94 -25.70 14.73
C GLU A 57 1.26 -25.76 13.23
N ALA A 58 0.77 -24.78 12.46
CA ALA A 58 0.94 -24.73 11.02
C ALA A 58 2.42 -24.57 10.61
N HIS A 59 3.19 -23.75 11.34
CA HIS A 59 4.61 -23.50 11.08
C HIS A 59 5.55 -24.43 11.87
N ALA A 60 5.03 -25.47 12.52
CA ALA A 60 5.85 -26.39 13.33
C ALA A 60 7.02 -26.98 12.53
N GLY A 61 8.25 -26.79 13.03
CA GLY A 61 9.47 -27.26 12.37
C GLY A 61 9.97 -26.42 11.20
N GLN A 62 9.22 -25.40 10.77
CA GLN A 62 9.66 -24.45 9.75
C GLN A 62 10.75 -23.53 10.31
N LYS A 63 11.75 -23.20 9.49
CA LYS A 63 12.88 -22.35 9.86
C LYS A 63 13.03 -21.16 8.92
N ASP A 64 13.45 -20.04 9.47
CA ASP A 64 13.83 -18.86 8.68
C ASP A 64 15.20 -19.06 8.00
N LYS A 65 15.64 -18.05 7.24
CA LYS A 65 16.94 -18.09 6.54
C LYS A 65 18.16 -18.14 7.46
N ALA A 66 17.98 -17.79 8.73
CA ALA A 66 19.01 -17.89 9.76
C ALA A 66 18.99 -19.23 10.51
N GLY A 67 18.07 -20.15 10.13
CA GLY A 67 17.87 -21.45 10.78
C GLY A 67 17.15 -21.37 12.12
N LYS A 68 16.58 -20.21 12.45
CA LYS A 68 15.75 -20.00 13.65
C LYS A 68 14.33 -20.50 13.39
N ASP A 69 13.62 -20.83 14.46
CA ASP A 69 12.21 -21.18 14.39
C ASP A 69 11.42 -20.04 13.70
N TYR A 70 10.60 -20.38 12.69
CA TYR A 70 9.93 -19.39 11.85
C TYR A 70 8.87 -18.62 12.62
N PHE A 71 8.09 -19.31 13.47
CA PHE A 71 7.09 -18.66 14.29
C PHE A 71 7.73 -17.66 15.23
N GLU A 72 8.79 -18.02 15.94
CA GLU A 72 9.46 -17.12 16.91
C GLU A 72 10.22 -15.98 16.23
N ALA A 73 10.90 -16.25 15.11
CA ALA A 73 11.76 -15.26 14.48
C ALA A 73 11.02 -14.30 13.53
N HIS A 74 9.80 -14.65 13.09
CA HIS A 74 9.03 -13.86 12.15
C HIS A 74 7.59 -13.65 12.59
N VAL A 75 6.76 -14.70 12.61
CA VAL A 75 5.31 -14.56 12.82
C VAL A 75 4.98 -13.85 14.13
N SER A 76 5.63 -14.26 15.24
CA SER A 76 5.41 -13.66 16.56
C SER A 76 5.88 -12.21 16.63
N VAL A 77 6.94 -11.85 15.89
CA VAL A 77 7.47 -10.48 15.83
C VAL A 77 6.49 -9.57 15.09
N VAL A 78 5.95 -10.04 13.95
CA VAL A 78 4.94 -9.29 13.17
C VAL A 78 3.69 -9.05 14.02
N ALA A 79 3.18 -10.08 14.70
CA ALA A 79 2.00 -9.94 15.56
C ALA A 79 2.24 -8.99 16.75
N LYS A 80 3.44 -8.99 17.33
CA LYS A 80 3.78 -8.11 18.46
C LYS A 80 3.71 -6.62 18.09
N GLU A 81 4.06 -6.24 16.88
CA GLU A 81 4.04 -4.84 16.45
C GLU A 81 2.63 -4.27 16.26
N VAL A 82 1.64 -5.12 15.97
CA VAL A 82 0.23 -4.73 15.83
C VAL A 82 -0.59 -5.03 17.10
N LYS A 83 0.07 -5.37 18.20
CA LYS A 83 -0.55 -5.67 19.48
C LYS A 83 -1.43 -4.52 19.96
N GLY A 84 -2.63 -4.86 20.43
CA GLY A 84 -3.64 -3.88 20.88
C GLY A 84 -4.75 -3.65 19.86
N ASP A 85 -4.61 -4.21 18.66
CA ASP A 85 -5.67 -4.35 17.66
C ASP A 85 -5.93 -5.86 17.47
N PRO A 86 -6.93 -6.45 18.14
CA PRO A 86 -7.13 -7.91 18.14
C PRO A 86 -7.34 -8.52 16.76
N VAL A 87 -7.97 -7.78 15.84
CA VAL A 87 -8.17 -8.23 14.45
C VAL A 87 -6.84 -8.27 13.71
N ALA A 88 -6.05 -7.20 13.84
CA ALA A 88 -4.72 -7.13 13.22
C ALA A 88 -3.77 -8.17 13.84
N GLU A 89 -3.83 -8.36 15.17
CA GLU A 89 -2.99 -9.35 15.87
C GLU A 89 -3.32 -10.79 15.43
N ALA A 90 -4.61 -11.14 15.32
CA ALA A 90 -5.04 -12.43 14.80
C ALA A 90 -4.63 -12.63 13.32
N ALA A 91 -4.86 -11.63 12.48
CA ALA A 91 -4.45 -11.67 11.07
C ALA A 91 -2.93 -11.77 10.93
N ALA A 92 -2.16 -11.11 11.80
CA ALA A 92 -0.70 -11.19 11.81
C ALA A 92 -0.18 -12.58 12.19
N PHE A 93 -0.82 -13.28 13.12
CA PHE A 93 -0.47 -14.68 13.39
C PHE A 93 -0.75 -15.58 12.19
N LEU A 94 -1.77 -15.28 11.39
CA LEU A 94 -2.24 -16.14 10.30
C LEU A 94 -1.68 -15.74 8.90
N HIS A 95 -0.95 -14.61 8.77
CA HIS A 95 -0.66 -13.99 7.47
C HIS A 95 0.07 -14.87 6.45
N ASP A 96 0.96 -15.75 6.91
CA ASP A 96 1.74 -16.66 6.06
C ASP A 96 1.19 -18.09 6.05
N THR A 97 0.17 -18.41 6.88
CA THR A 97 -0.28 -19.80 7.04
C THR A 97 -0.86 -20.38 5.76
N VAL A 98 -1.59 -19.59 4.97
CA VAL A 98 -2.22 -20.06 3.72
C VAL A 98 -1.21 -20.16 2.57
N GLU A 99 -0.16 -19.33 2.55
CA GLU A 99 0.88 -19.41 1.52
C GLU A 99 1.89 -20.52 1.78
N ASP A 100 2.27 -20.72 3.04
CA ASP A 100 3.45 -21.50 3.40
C ASP A 100 3.13 -22.85 4.13
N THR A 101 1.85 -23.15 4.37
CA THR A 101 1.43 -24.36 5.08
C THR A 101 0.27 -25.08 4.38
N THR A 102 -0.33 -26.04 5.05
CA THR A 102 -1.48 -26.81 4.53
C THR A 102 -2.83 -26.17 4.85
N LEU A 103 -2.86 -25.08 5.63
CA LEU A 103 -4.10 -24.34 5.91
C LEU A 103 -4.64 -23.67 4.65
N THR A 104 -5.96 -23.70 4.52
CA THR A 104 -6.66 -23.09 3.38
C THR A 104 -7.45 -21.85 3.81
N MET A 105 -7.83 -21.02 2.84
CA MET A 105 -8.73 -19.89 3.15
C MET A 105 -10.11 -20.34 3.64
N GLU A 106 -10.55 -21.53 3.24
CA GLU A 106 -11.78 -22.15 3.73
C GLU A 106 -11.70 -22.43 5.24
N ASP A 107 -10.55 -22.96 5.71
CA ASP A 107 -10.32 -23.20 7.14
C ASP A 107 -10.35 -21.89 7.92
N ILE A 108 -9.68 -20.84 7.41
CA ILE A 108 -9.65 -19.52 8.04
C ILE A 108 -11.06 -18.94 8.12
N ARG A 109 -11.83 -18.95 7.03
CA ARG A 109 -13.20 -18.43 7.00
C ARG A 109 -14.16 -19.18 7.92
N ALA A 110 -13.97 -20.49 8.08
CA ALA A 110 -14.78 -21.31 8.97
C ALA A 110 -14.46 -21.07 10.44
N ALA A 111 -13.25 -20.64 10.77
CA ALA A 111 -12.74 -20.60 12.14
C ALA A 111 -12.66 -19.20 12.74
N PHE A 112 -12.62 -18.15 11.92
CA PHE A 112 -12.39 -16.76 12.35
C PHE A 112 -13.46 -15.80 11.81
N PRO A 113 -13.68 -14.66 12.48
CA PRO A 113 -14.55 -13.60 11.96
C PRO A 113 -14.14 -13.13 10.57
N LYS A 114 -15.14 -12.61 9.83
CA LYS A 114 -14.96 -12.14 8.46
C LYS A 114 -13.82 -11.14 8.32
N GLU A 115 -13.66 -10.24 9.27
CA GLU A 115 -12.65 -9.19 9.27
C GLU A 115 -11.23 -9.75 9.32
N VAL A 116 -11.02 -10.81 10.11
CA VAL A 116 -9.73 -11.53 10.14
C VAL A 116 -9.50 -12.29 8.84
N ALA A 117 -10.54 -13.01 8.37
CA ALA A 117 -10.44 -13.79 7.13
C ALA A 117 -10.18 -12.91 5.91
N ASP A 118 -10.86 -11.77 5.78
CA ASP A 118 -10.64 -10.81 4.70
C ASP A 118 -9.21 -10.23 4.72
N ALA A 119 -8.68 -9.95 5.91
CA ALA A 119 -7.31 -9.48 6.05
C ALA A 119 -6.29 -10.55 5.66
N VAL A 120 -6.47 -11.80 6.11
CA VAL A 120 -5.60 -12.92 5.72
C VAL A 120 -5.68 -13.18 4.21
N GLU A 121 -6.87 -13.11 3.61
CA GLU A 121 -7.01 -13.27 2.15
C GLU A 121 -6.27 -12.17 1.39
N ALA A 122 -6.36 -10.92 1.83
CA ALA A 122 -5.62 -9.81 1.23
C ALA A 122 -4.10 -9.95 1.38
N LEU A 123 -3.63 -10.57 2.47
CA LEU A 123 -2.23 -10.87 2.75
C LEU A 123 -1.70 -12.10 2.00
N THR A 124 -2.59 -12.97 1.49
CA THR A 124 -2.25 -14.19 0.75
C THR A 124 -2.06 -13.89 -0.74
N ARG A 125 -0.83 -14.00 -1.24
CA ARG A 125 -0.53 -13.78 -2.65
C ARG A 125 -0.87 -14.99 -3.50
N LYS A 126 -1.88 -14.87 -4.38
CA LYS A 126 -2.31 -15.97 -5.25
C LYS A 126 -1.25 -16.29 -6.30
N LYS A 127 -1.14 -17.57 -6.67
CA LYS A 127 -0.22 -18.02 -7.72
C LYS A 127 -0.50 -17.29 -9.05
N GLY A 128 0.55 -16.73 -9.66
CA GLY A 128 0.44 -15.97 -10.91
C GLY A 128 0.15 -14.47 -10.72
N MET A 129 -0.24 -14.04 -9.52
CA MET A 129 -0.46 -12.62 -9.21
C MET A 129 0.86 -11.85 -9.22
N SER A 130 0.92 -10.73 -9.91
CA SER A 130 2.07 -9.82 -9.88
C SER A 130 2.25 -9.22 -8.47
N TYR A 131 3.45 -8.72 -8.16
CA TYR A 131 3.68 -8.10 -6.85
C TYR A 131 2.92 -6.76 -6.71
N ALA A 132 2.78 -6.00 -7.78
CA ALA A 132 2.02 -4.76 -7.78
C ALA A 132 0.51 -5.01 -7.56
N GLU A 133 -0.05 -6.02 -8.23
CA GLU A 133 -1.43 -6.46 -8.02
C GLU A 133 -1.68 -6.93 -6.58
N TYR A 134 -0.75 -7.70 -6.02
CA TYR A 134 -0.80 -8.11 -4.62
C TYR A 134 -0.82 -6.90 -3.67
N LEU A 135 0.05 -5.92 -3.88
CA LEU A 135 0.07 -4.70 -3.07
C LEU A 135 -1.22 -3.89 -3.25
N TRP A 136 -1.81 -3.88 -4.44
CA TRP A 136 -3.11 -3.27 -4.67
C TRP A 136 -4.22 -3.94 -3.84
N HIS A 137 -4.25 -5.28 -3.76
CA HIS A 137 -5.23 -5.98 -2.92
C HIS A 137 -5.05 -5.64 -1.43
N ILE A 138 -3.81 -5.59 -0.94
CA ILE A 138 -3.52 -5.17 0.44
C ILE A 138 -4.06 -3.77 0.73
N GLN A 139 -3.93 -2.83 -0.21
CA GLN A 139 -4.41 -1.44 -0.05
C GLN A 139 -5.91 -1.33 0.20
N GLN A 140 -6.71 -2.31 -0.23
CA GLN A 140 -8.15 -2.32 -0.03
C GLN A 140 -8.56 -2.73 1.39
N ASN A 141 -7.61 -3.21 2.22
CA ASN A 141 -7.89 -3.70 3.56
C ASN A 141 -6.96 -3.06 4.59
N HIS A 142 -7.52 -2.20 5.44
CA HIS A 142 -6.77 -1.45 6.45
C HIS A 142 -6.00 -2.34 7.44
N THR A 143 -6.60 -3.47 7.86
CA THR A 143 -5.93 -4.44 8.73
C THR A 143 -4.76 -5.11 8.01
N ALA A 144 -4.94 -5.49 6.74
CA ALA A 144 -3.87 -6.06 5.93
C ALA A 144 -2.70 -5.07 5.73
N ILE A 145 -2.98 -3.77 5.55
CA ILE A 145 -1.93 -2.74 5.49
C ILE A 145 -1.10 -2.74 6.77
N LYS A 146 -1.74 -2.68 7.95
CA LYS A 146 -1.04 -2.68 9.25
C LYS A 146 -0.12 -3.89 9.40
N VAL A 147 -0.65 -5.08 9.11
CA VAL A 147 0.12 -6.33 9.21
C VAL A 147 1.27 -6.34 8.19
N LYS A 148 1.02 -5.94 6.94
CA LYS A 148 2.06 -5.92 5.91
C LYS A 148 3.17 -4.93 6.18
N LEU A 149 2.88 -3.79 6.78
CA LEU A 149 3.91 -2.83 7.21
C LEU A 149 4.82 -3.45 8.29
N SER A 150 4.26 -4.19 9.24
CA SER A 150 5.05 -4.93 10.24
C SER A 150 5.88 -6.05 9.61
N ASP A 151 5.29 -6.87 8.74
CA ASP A 151 5.96 -7.92 7.99
C ASP A 151 7.14 -7.37 7.17
N LEU A 152 6.93 -6.29 6.42
CA LEU A 152 7.98 -5.65 5.64
C LEU A 152 9.13 -5.14 6.51
N ARG A 153 8.86 -4.52 7.67
CA ARG A 153 9.91 -4.10 8.61
C ARG A 153 10.75 -5.27 9.09
N ASN A 154 10.11 -6.35 9.51
CA ASN A 154 10.81 -7.56 9.96
C ASN A 154 11.64 -8.18 8.82
N ASN A 155 11.11 -8.20 7.60
CA ASN A 155 11.79 -8.74 6.42
C ASN A 155 12.93 -7.87 5.88
N MET A 156 12.93 -6.57 6.17
CA MET A 156 14.02 -5.63 5.83
C MET A 156 15.17 -5.64 6.84
N ASP A 157 14.97 -6.21 8.00
CA ASP A 157 16.01 -6.27 9.04
C ASP A 157 17.14 -7.23 8.64
N LEU A 158 18.20 -6.66 8.07
CA LEU A 158 19.39 -7.40 7.65
C LEU A 158 20.23 -7.92 8.82
N SER A 159 20.06 -7.38 10.04
CA SER A 159 20.78 -7.87 11.23
C SER A 159 20.38 -9.29 11.62
N ARG A 160 19.25 -9.79 11.11
CA ARG A 160 18.79 -11.17 11.30
C ARG A 160 19.57 -12.20 10.48
N LEU A 161 20.30 -11.76 9.45
CA LEU A 161 21.06 -12.67 8.61
C LEU A 161 22.29 -13.22 9.38
N PRO A 162 22.63 -14.52 9.23
CA PRO A 162 23.79 -15.12 9.87
C PRO A 162 25.11 -14.82 9.14
N HIS A 163 25.08 -14.01 8.09
CA HIS A 163 26.19 -13.65 7.21
C HIS A 163 26.02 -12.22 6.70
N GLU A 164 27.08 -11.67 6.13
CA GLU A 164 27.01 -10.38 5.43
C GLU A 164 25.98 -10.40 4.32
N PRO A 165 25.18 -9.32 4.14
CA PRO A 165 24.12 -9.28 3.15
C PRO A 165 24.64 -9.50 1.73
N THR A 166 24.07 -10.45 1.01
CA THR A 166 24.36 -10.70 -0.41
C THR A 166 23.69 -9.66 -1.30
N LYS A 167 24.11 -9.57 -2.58
CA LYS A 167 23.42 -8.72 -3.59
C LYS A 167 21.93 -9.05 -3.70
N LYS A 168 21.55 -10.33 -3.53
CA LYS A 168 20.16 -10.79 -3.56
C LYS A 168 19.37 -10.29 -2.33
N ASP A 169 20.00 -10.27 -1.16
CA ASP A 169 19.37 -9.74 0.06
C ASP A 169 19.15 -8.23 -0.05
N LEU A 170 20.14 -7.49 -0.54
CA LEU A 170 20.01 -6.04 -0.77
C LEU A 170 18.93 -5.71 -1.79
N ALA A 171 18.86 -6.44 -2.92
CA ALA A 171 17.81 -6.26 -3.92
C ALA A 171 16.40 -6.55 -3.35
N ARG A 172 16.27 -7.57 -2.50
CA ARG A 172 15.03 -7.90 -1.80
C ARG A 172 14.65 -6.80 -0.83
N THR A 173 15.59 -6.31 -0.01
CA THR A 173 15.36 -5.21 0.92
C THR A 173 14.92 -3.94 0.20
N LYS A 174 15.55 -3.61 -0.93
CA LYS A 174 15.13 -2.48 -1.76
C LYS A 174 13.68 -2.64 -2.26
N LYS A 175 13.28 -3.82 -2.73
CA LYS A 175 11.91 -4.12 -3.13
C LYS A 175 10.92 -3.93 -1.98
N TYR A 176 11.28 -4.38 -0.78
CA TYR A 176 10.43 -4.26 0.41
C TYR A 176 10.34 -2.83 0.93
N SER A 177 11.43 -2.05 0.85
CA SER A 177 11.43 -0.63 1.19
C SER A 177 10.47 0.18 0.31
N ARG A 178 10.42 -0.12 -0.99
CA ARG A 178 9.44 0.48 -1.93
C ARG A 178 8.00 0.15 -1.54
N ALA A 179 7.73 -1.13 -1.27
CA ALA A 179 6.41 -1.56 -0.85
C ALA A 179 6.00 -0.91 0.48
N TYR A 180 6.94 -0.78 1.42
CA TYR A 180 6.71 -0.11 2.69
C TYR A 180 6.35 1.36 2.50
N ALA A 181 7.14 2.11 1.74
CA ALA A 181 6.88 3.52 1.44
C ALA A 181 5.49 3.71 0.79
N MET A 182 5.15 2.84 -0.17
CA MET A 182 3.86 2.88 -0.83
C MET A 182 2.69 2.61 0.11
N LEU A 183 2.79 1.62 1.00
CA LEU A 183 1.71 1.27 1.92
C LEU A 183 1.59 2.26 3.09
N SER A 184 2.70 2.80 3.60
CA SER A 184 2.69 3.77 4.70
C SER A 184 2.07 5.10 4.31
N GLY A 185 2.18 5.52 3.04
CA GLY A 185 1.63 6.77 2.55
C GLY A 185 0.13 6.75 2.22
N ILE A 186 -0.55 5.61 2.29
CA ILE A 186 -1.96 5.51 1.87
C ILE A 186 -2.90 6.37 2.73
N HIS A 187 -2.61 6.50 4.02
CA HIS A 187 -3.46 7.25 4.96
C HIS A 187 -3.18 8.75 4.96
N ASP A 188 -2.06 9.19 4.37
CA ASP A 188 -1.60 10.57 4.39
C ASP A 188 -1.93 11.31 3.07
N THR A 189 -2.49 10.62 2.08
CA THR A 189 -2.86 11.27 0.82
C THR A 189 -4.23 11.94 0.92
N PRO A 190 -4.34 13.23 0.53
CA PRO A 190 -5.62 13.90 0.41
C PRO A 190 -6.39 13.49 -0.84
N TYR A 191 -5.79 12.71 -1.74
CA TYR A 191 -6.31 12.40 -3.06
C TYR A 191 -6.99 11.03 -3.13
N SER A 192 -8.12 10.97 -3.84
CA SER A 192 -8.81 9.73 -4.22
C SER A 192 -8.37 9.26 -5.61
N ILE A 193 -8.46 7.96 -5.87
CA ILE A 193 -8.28 7.41 -7.22
C ILE A 193 -9.31 7.97 -8.21
N SER A 194 -10.53 8.27 -7.76
CA SER A 194 -11.57 8.88 -8.58
C SER A 194 -11.23 10.28 -9.09
N GLU A 195 -10.25 10.97 -8.49
CA GLU A 195 -9.77 12.28 -8.92
C GLU A 195 -8.70 12.20 -10.02
N VAL A 196 -8.16 10.99 -10.28
CA VAL A 196 -7.14 10.79 -11.30
C VAL A 196 -7.76 10.86 -12.69
N ASN A 197 -7.40 11.90 -13.45
CA ASN A 197 -7.75 11.97 -14.86
C ASN A 197 -6.93 10.94 -15.67
N PRO A 198 -7.57 9.98 -16.37
CA PRO A 198 -6.85 8.94 -17.11
C PRO A 198 -5.95 9.50 -18.21
N TYR A 199 -6.33 10.61 -18.82
CA TYR A 199 -5.51 11.28 -19.85
C TYR A 199 -4.29 11.97 -19.24
N ALA A 200 -4.38 12.48 -18.00
CA ALA A 200 -3.22 13.03 -17.30
C ALA A 200 -2.19 11.94 -16.99
N LEU A 201 -2.63 10.79 -16.48
CA LEU A 201 -1.76 9.62 -16.29
C LEU A 201 -1.15 9.14 -17.60
N TYR A 202 -1.95 9.06 -18.66
CA TYR A 202 -1.49 8.64 -19.97
C TYR A 202 -0.41 9.58 -20.55
N ASP A 203 -0.64 10.89 -20.52
CA ASP A 203 0.31 11.90 -21.01
C ASP A 203 1.58 11.92 -20.15
N TYR A 204 1.46 11.77 -18.84
CA TYR A 204 2.59 11.63 -17.93
C TYR A 204 3.48 10.44 -18.32
N LEU A 205 2.89 9.27 -18.51
CA LEU A 205 3.62 8.07 -18.91
C LEU A 205 4.35 8.27 -20.26
N LEU A 206 3.70 8.86 -21.25
CA LEU A 206 4.35 9.17 -22.53
C LEU A 206 5.51 10.16 -22.37
N SER A 207 5.36 11.17 -21.50
CA SER A 207 6.42 12.16 -21.25
C SER A 207 7.65 11.57 -20.57
N THR A 208 7.47 10.46 -19.84
CA THR A 208 8.54 9.71 -19.16
C THR A 208 9.02 8.49 -19.96
N SER A 209 8.83 8.54 -21.27
CA SER A 209 9.35 7.56 -22.26
C SER A 209 8.70 6.17 -22.20
N TRP A 210 7.49 6.06 -21.64
CA TRP A 210 6.70 4.84 -21.80
C TRP A 210 6.14 4.76 -23.22
N GLU A 211 6.10 3.56 -23.78
CA GLU A 211 5.67 3.32 -25.16
C GLU A 211 4.36 2.52 -25.21
N LYS A 212 3.49 2.86 -26.17
CA LYS A 212 2.31 2.04 -26.44
C LYS A 212 2.71 0.66 -26.94
N THR A 213 2.05 -0.37 -26.44
CA THR A 213 2.27 -1.73 -26.95
C THR A 213 1.57 -1.90 -28.31
N GLU A 214 2.21 -2.61 -29.25
CA GLU A 214 1.70 -2.81 -30.62
C GLU A 214 0.39 -3.61 -30.70
N LYS A 215 0.00 -4.32 -29.65
CA LYS A 215 -1.18 -5.21 -29.62
C LYS A 215 -2.50 -4.52 -29.33
N GLN A 216 -2.55 -3.19 -29.30
CA GLN A 216 -3.78 -2.47 -28.99
C GLN A 216 -4.74 -2.42 -30.18
N LYS A 217 -6.01 -2.77 -29.92
CA LYS A 217 -7.10 -2.50 -30.86
C LYS A 217 -7.31 -0.98 -30.97
N LYS A 218 -7.52 -0.48 -32.20
CA LYS A 218 -7.95 0.90 -32.44
C LYS A 218 -9.27 1.12 -31.69
N ASN A 219 -9.38 2.16 -30.84
CA ASN A 219 -10.49 2.45 -29.93
C ASN A 219 -10.63 1.51 -28.72
N SER A 220 -9.52 1.06 -28.15
CA SER A 220 -9.55 0.33 -26.87
C SER A 220 -9.90 1.30 -25.72
N GLU A 221 -10.86 0.90 -24.88
CA GLU A 221 -11.21 1.59 -23.63
C GLU A 221 -10.07 1.58 -22.60
N VAL A 222 -9.06 0.74 -22.84
CA VAL A 222 -7.87 0.59 -22.01
C VAL A 222 -6.63 0.70 -22.88
N VAL A 223 -5.70 1.56 -22.48
CA VAL A 223 -4.39 1.71 -23.17
C VAL A 223 -3.31 1.02 -22.35
N VAL A 224 -2.54 0.13 -22.98
CA VAL A 224 -1.41 -0.57 -22.35
C VAL A 224 -0.10 0.09 -22.79
N LEU A 225 0.67 0.57 -21.80
CA LEU A 225 2.00 1.15 -22.00
C LEU A 225 3.06 0.25 -21.38
N LYS A 226 4.25 0.22 -21.99
CA LYS A 226 5.42 -0.51 -21.52
C LYS A 226 6.51 0.45 -21.07
N ALA A 227 7.15 0.13 -19.96
CA ALA A 227 8.26 0.91 -19.43
C ALA A 227 9.49 0.86 -20.34
N PRO A 228 10.29 1.96 -20.39
CA PRO A 228 11.42 2.06 -21.32
C PRO A 228 12.57 1.09 -21.04
N ALA A 229 12.75 0.69 -19.79
CA ALA A 229 13.93 -0.06 -19.35
C ALA A 229 13.65 -1.49 -18.88
N ASP A 230 12.38 -1.89 -18.75
CA ASP A 230 12.00 -3.21 -18.29
C ASP A 230 10.77 -3.78 -19.02
N SER A 231 10.28 -4.93 -18.56
CA SER A 231 9.09 -5.57 -19.13
C SER A 231 7.79 -5.14 -18.45
N LEU A 232 7.83 -4.17 -17.51
CA LEU A 232 6.66 -3.70 -16.81
C LEU A 232 5.68 -3.04 -17.78
N THR A 233 4.41 -3.37 -17.66
CA THR A 233 3.33 -2.71 -18.40
C THR A 233 2.32 -2.11 -17.43
N ILE A 234 1.75 -0.97 -17.84
CA ILE A 234 0.63 -0.32 -17.15
C ILE A 234 -0.56 -0.28 -18.09
N SER A 235 -1.72 -0.74 -17.61
CA SER A 235 -2.99 -0.64 -18.30
C SER A 235 -3.75 0.58 -17.77
N VAL A 236 -3.88 1.61 -18.59
CA VAL A 236 -4.59 2.85 -18.23
C VAL A 236 -6.01 2.75 -18.77
N PRO A 237 -7.05 2.68 -17.92
CA PRO A 237 -8.44 2.75 -18.36
C PRO A 237 -8.75 4.18 -18.82
N ILE A 238 -9.07 4.38 -20.10
CA ILE A 238 -9.36 5.69 -20.65
C ILE A 238 -10.84 6.06 -20.52
N ASP A 239 -11.73 5.05 -20.51
CA ASP A 239 -13.14 5.24 -20.28
C ASP A 239 -13.47 5.16 -18.79
N MET A 240 -13.86 6.30 -18.21
CA MET A 240 -14.23 6.42 -16.80
C MET A 240 -15.58 5.77 -16.47
N THR A 241 -16.34 5.31 -17.47
CA THR A 241 -17.63 4.65 -17.27
C THR A 241 -17.51 3.13 -17.09
N LEU A 242 -16.32 2.58 -17.21
CA LEU A 242 -16.07 1.15 -16.97
C LEU A 242 -16.47 0.76 -15.54
N PRO A 243 -17.16 -0.36 -15.34
CA PRO A 243 -17.62 -0.79 -14.00
C PRO A 243 -16.50 -0.96 -12.97
N ASP A 244 -15.30 -1.30 -13.42
CA ASP A 244 -14.11 -1.55 -12.63
C ASP A 244 -13.02 -0.47 -12.80
N TYR A 245 -13.41 0.73 -13.28
CA TYR A 245 -12.49 1.86 -13.54
C TYR A 245 -11.59 2.18 -12.37
N GLU A 246 -12.14 2.35 -11.17
CA GLU A 246 -11.35 2.71 -9.98
C GLU A 246 -10.33 1.62 -9.61
N THR A 247 -10.73 0.35 -9.76
CA THR A 247 -9.84 -0.80 -9.52
C THR A 247 -8.67 -0.80 -10.51
N MET A 248 -8.97 -0.65 -11.80
CA MET A 248 -7.95 -0.61 -12.85
C MET A 248 -7.03 0.60 -12.74
N MET A 249 -7.58 1.78 -12.43
CA MET A 249 -6.81 2.99 -12.21
C MET A 249 -5.92 2.87 -10.96
N GLY A 250 -6.45 2.30 -9.89
CA GLY A 250 -5.70 2.03 -8.67
C GLY A 250 -4.53 1.08 -8.88
N GLU A 251 -4.72 0.03 -9.70
CA GLU A 251 -3.62 -0.87 -10.11
C GLU A 251 -2.58 -0.12 -10.96
N ALA A 252 -3.01 0.70 -11.90
CA ALA A 252 -2.12 1.49 -12.76
C ALA A 252 -1.23 2.41 -11.91
N VAL A 253 -1.80 3.16 -10.98
CA VAL A 253 -1.05 4.03 -10.05
C VAL A 253 -0.10 3.22 -9.17
N THR A 254 -0.55 2.07 -8.65
CA THR A 254 0.30 1.20 -7.83
C THR A 254 1.52 0.68 -8.59
N ARG A 255 1.34 0.26 -9.84
CA ARG A 255 2.45 -0.17 -10.72
C ARG A 255 3.43 0.97 -10.98
N LEU A 256 2.92 2.18 -11.17
CA LEU A 256 3.75 3.37 -11.36
C LEU A 256 4.55 3.71 -10.09
N CYS A 257 3.93 3.69 -8.91
CA CYS A 257 4.64 3.88 -7.63
C CYS A 257 5.81 2.90 -7.47
N VAL A 258 5.59 1.62 -7.81
CA VAL A 258 6.64 0.59 -7.75
C VAL A 258 7.74 0.84 -8.77
N HIS A 259 7.39 1.31 -9.98
CA HIS A 259 8.38 1.61 -11.02
C HIS A 259 9.24 2.82 -10.68
N GLU A 260 8.62 3.89 -10.21
CA GLU A 260 9.30 5.15 -9.91
C GLU A 260 10.01 5.17 -8.55
N ASP A 261 9.82 4.12 -7.73
CA ASP A 261 10.33 4.09 -6.35
C ASP A 261 9.77 5.26 -5.51
N ALA A 262 8.52 5.64 -5.74
CA ALA A 262 7.88 6.81 -5.16
C ALA A 262 6.66 6.45 -4.32
N PRO A 263 6.42 7.16 -3.19
CA PRO A 263 5.21 7.01 -2.38
C PRO A 263 3.95 7.35 -3.19
N ARG A 264 2.84 6.67 -2.86
CA ARG A 264 1.56 6.90 -3.54
C ARG A 264 1.06 8.35 -3.49
N PRO A 265 1.18 9.10 -2.37
CA PRO A 265 0.79 10.51 -2.33
C PRO A 265 1.52 11.36 -3.37
N ASP A 266 2.83 11.18 -3.51
CA ASP A 266 3.67 11.96 -4.43
C ASP A 266 3.32 11.67 -5.89
N VAL A 267 3.06 10.38 -6.22
CA VAL A 267 2.63 9.97 -7.56
C VAL A 267 1.25 10.54 -7.88
N LEU A 268 0.29 10.46 -6.94
CA LEU A 268 -1.05 11.01 -7.12
C LEU A 268 -1.00 12.53 -7.27
N ASP A 269 -0.22 13.24 -6.45
CA ASP A 269 -0.04 14.70 -6.56
C ASP A 269 0.51 15.07 -7.94
N THR A 270 1.52 14.35 -8.40
CA THR A 270 2.13 14.54 -9.71
C THR A 270 1.11 14.38 -10.84
N ILE A 271 0.31 13.30 -10.81
CA ILE A 271 -0.64 12.99 -11.90
C ILE A 271 -1.83 13.94 -11.87
N ILE A 272 -2.41 14.22 -10.69
CA ILE A 272 -3.60 15.07 -10.56
C ILE A 272 -3.30 16.51 -10.99
N HIS A 273 -2.08 17.00 -10.71
CA HIS A 273 -1.64 18.33 -11.09
C HIS A 273 -0.86 18.34 -12.42
N TRP A 274 -0.78 17.21 -13.12
CA TRP A 274 -0.06 17.10 -14.39
C TRP A 274 -0.61 18.07 -15.45
N LYS A 275 0.28 18.87 -16.01
CA LYS A 275 -0.01 19.75 -17.14
C LYS A 275 0.79 19.26 -18.34
N PRO A 276 0.13 18.80 -19.41
CA PRO A 276 0.81 18.45 -20.64
C PRO A 276 1.73 19.56 -21.11
N LEU A 277 2.92 19.22 -21.56
CA LEU A 277 3.79 20.20 -22.22
C LEU A 277 3.06 20.75 -23.46
N PRO A 278 3.15 22.08 -23.72
CA PRO A 278 2.60 22.62 -24.95
C PRO A 278 3.22 21.89 -26.13
N LYS A 279 2.37 21.38 -27.02
CA LYS A 279 2.85 20.80 -28.28
C LYS A 279 3.59 21.90 -29.02
N GLU A 280 4.89 21.71 -29.26
CA GLU A 280 5.62 22.56 -30.19
C GLU A 280 4.86 22.56 -31.51
N GLN A 281 4.49 23.76 -31.98
CA GLN A 281 3.75 23.98 -33.24
C GLN A 281 4.67 23.74 -34.45
#